data_977635bef92709e47902b32a700a83cb
#
_entry.id   977635bef92709e47902b32a700a83cb
#
_cell.length_a   1.000
_cell.length_b   1.000
_cell.length_c   1.000
_cell.angle_alpha   90.00
_cell.angle_beta   90.00
_cell.angle_gamma   90.00
#
_symmetry.space_group_name_H-M   'P 1'
#
loop_
_entity.id
_entity.type
_entity.pdbx_description
1 polymer ?
#
loop_
_entity_poly.entity_id
_entity_poly.type
_entity_poly.pdbx_seq_one_letter_code
_entity_poly.pdbx_strand_id
1 'polypeptide(L)'
;MYKTILVPMDGSKRAEAILSHVESIAKSNSAKVAFLKVEEEPIMLERDEVIDIAKYHEVFDKKNELSQGYLDDLQARFHGKDIHAVTKLAFGSVVKAILNTAAETGTDLIAMATHGLSGLARVSYGSVAAGVLQAADIPILLIRSL
;
A
#
# COMPACT_ATOMS: atom_id res chain seq x y z
N MET A 1 -1.82 -18.36 13.03
CA MET A 1 -3.13 -17.72 12.97
C MET A 1 -3.30 -16.94 11.67
N TYR A 2 -2.47 -15.95 11.41
CA TYR A 2 -2.54 -15.21 10.15
C TYR A 2 -1.74 -15.91 9.07
N LYS A 3 -2.33 -16.07 7.87
CA LYS A 3 -1.69 -16.73 6.74
C LYS A 3 -1.25 -15.77 5.66
N THR A 4 -2.00 -14.68 5.45
CA THR A 4 -1.70 -13.68 4.44
C THR A 4 -1.95 -12.29 4.99
N ILE A 5 -0.91 -11.49 5.02
CA ILE A 5 -0.95 -10.11 5.53
C ILE A 5 -0.85 -9.16 4.34
N LEU A 6 -1.84 -8.29 4.18
CA LEU A 6 -1.80 -7.24 3.17
C LEU A 6 -1.25 -5.97 3.79
N VAL A 7 -0.24 -5.39 3.15
CA VAL A 7 0.45 -4.20 3.65
C VAL A 7 0.41 -3.11 2.58
N PRO A 8 -0.56 -2.19 2.69
CA PRO A 8 -0.59 -1.03 1.80
C PRO A 8 0.57 -0.08 2.11
N MET A 9 1.26 0.34 1.08
CA MET A 9 2.39 1.25 1.17
C MET A 9 2.19 2.41 0.20
N ASP A 10 2.63 3.59 0.58
CA ASP A 10 2.55 4.78 -0.27
C ASP A 10 3.92 5.37 -0.63
N GLY A 11 4.99 4.68 -0.25
CA GLY A 11 6.35 5.13 -0.51
C GLY A 11 6.90 6.07 0.55
N SER A 12 6.10 6.48 1.54
CA SER A 12 6.56 7.39 2.58
C SER A 12 7.27 6.66 3.72
N LYS A 13 8.15 7.37 4.41
CA LYS A 13 8.81 6.83 5.60
C LYS A 13 7.82 6.60 6.74
N ARG A 14 6.78 7.40 6.84
CA ARG A 14 5.75 7.22 7.86
C ARG A 14 5.02 5.90 7.70
N ALA A 15 4.69 5.54 6.47
CA ALA A 15 4.05 4.26 6.19
C ALA A 15 4.96 3.08 6.56
N GLU A 16 6.27 3.25 6.47
CA GLU A 16 7.23 2.20 6.77
C GLU A 16 7.32 1.85 8.26
N ALA A 17 6.69 2.63 9.13
CA ALA A 17 6.59 2.29 10.56
C ALA A 17 5.91 0.93 10.78
N ILE A 18 5.09 0.48 9.84
CA ILE A 18 4.42 -0.81 9.91
C ILE A 18 5.36 -2.00 9.69
N LEU A 19 6.49 -1.81 9.00
CA LEU A 19 7.30 -2.92 8.50
C LEU A 19 7.86 -3.82 9.59
N SER A 20 8.36 -3.26 10.70
CA SER A 20 8.90 -4.06 11.79
C SER A 20 7.82 -4.93 12.45
N HIS A 21 6.60 -4.41 12.54
CA HIS A 21 5.47 -5.15 13.09
C HIS A 21 5.04 -6.30 12.17
N VAL A 22 4.99 -6.02 10.87
CA VAL A 22 4.65 -7.03 9.86
C VAL A 22 5.70 -8.15 9.86
N GLU A 23 6.97 -7.78 9.90
CA GLU A 23 8.06 -8.73 9.96
C GLU A 23 7.92 -9.69 11.15
N SER A 24 7.64 -9.15 12.33
CA SER A 24 7.45 -9.94 13.54
C SER A 24 6.26 -10.90 13.43
N ILE A 25 5.13 -10.40 12.96
CA ILE A 25 3.91 -11.21 12.83
C ILE A 25 4.08 -12.28 11.73
N ALA A 26 4.69 -11.91 10.61
CA ALA A 26 4.91 -12.85 9.52
C ALA A 26 5.80 -14.01 9.94
N LYS A 27 6.88 -13.72 10.68
CA LYS A 27 7.76 -14.76 11.20
C LYS A 27 7.05 -15.67 12.20
N SER A 28 6.31 -15.09 13.14
CA SER A 28 5.60 -15.85 14.17
C SER A 28 4.52 -16.75 13.60
N ASN A 29 3.89 -16.36 12.50
CA ASN A 29 2.77 -17.09 11.91
C ASN A 29 3.16 -17.86 10.63
N SER A 30 4.39 -17.75 10.17
CA SER A 30 4.80 -18.24 8.86
C SER A 30 3.89 -17.72 7.76
N ALA A 31 3.55 -16.43 7.84
CA ALA A 31 2.61 -15.80 6.94
C ALA A 31 3.29 -15.28 5.68
N LYS A 32 2.52 -15.25 4.60
CA LYS A 32 2.90 -14.54 3.38
C LYS A 32 2.54 -13.08 3.53
N VAL A 33 3.38 -12.18 3.01
CA VAL A 33 3.15 -10.76 3.01
C VAL A 33 2.88 -10.28 1.58
N ALA A 34 1.81 -9.53 1.39
CA ALA A 34 1.49 -8.91 0.12
C ALA A 34 1.64 -7.40 0.27
N PHE A 35 2.63 -6.83 -0.39
CA PHE A 35 2.80 -5.37 -0.43
C PHE A 35 2.00 -4.81 -1.58
N LEU A 36 1.20 -3.80 -1.29
CA LEU A 36 0.36 -3.12 -2.27
C LEU A 36 0.73 -1.64 -2.32
N LYS A 37 0.96 -1.13 -3.52
CA LYS A 37 1.04 0.31 -3.75
C LYS A 37 -0.04 0.69 -4.76
N VAL A 38 -0.76 1.76 -4.47
CA VAL A 38 -1.85 2.23 -5.32
C VAL A 38 -1.45 3.57 -5.91
N GLU A 39 -1.46 3.65 -7.24
CA GLU A 39 -1.29 4.90 -7.96
C GLU A 39 -2.66 5.44 -8.33
N GLU A 40 -2.93 6.67 -7.94
CA GLU A 40 -4.13 7.35 -8.38
C GLU A 40 -3.97 7.66 -9.86
N GLU A 41 -5.04 7.46 -10.62
CA GLU A 41 -5.02 7.84 -12.02
C GLU A 41 -4.80 9.34 -12.12
N PRO A 42 -3.91 9.80 -13.01
CA PRO A 42 -3.73 11.23 -13.18
C PRO A 42 -5.04 11.87 -13.57
N ILE A 43 -5.33 13.01 -12.95
CA ILE A 43 -6.51 13.78 -13.29
C ILE A 43 -6.42 14.17 -14.76
N MET A 44 -7.42 13.76 -15.54
CA MET A 44 -7.51 14.18 -16.93
C MET A 44 -7.57 15.70 -16.97
N LEU A 45 -6.69 16.28 -17.78
CA LEU A 45 -6.56 17.72 -17.92
C LEU A 45 -7.88 18.40 -18.20
N GLU A 46 -8.05 19.61 -17.68
CA GLU A 46 -9.21 20.43 -17.95
C GLU A 46 -9.37 20.71 -19.44
N ARG A 47 -10.62 20.98 -19.85
CA ARG A 47 -11.08 21.00 -21.24
C ARG A 47 -10.29 21.84 -22.24
N ASP A 48 -9.52 22.83 -21.77
CA ASP A 48 -8.80 23.74 -22.67
C ASP A 48 -7.32 23.44 -22.81
N GLU A 49 -6.86 22.36 -22.22
CA GLU A 49 -5.46 21.97 -22.31
C GLU A 49 -5.24 20.97 -23.42
N VAL A 50 -4.25 21.24 -24.25
CA VAL A 50 -3.83 20.30 -25.26
C VAL A 50 -3.07 19.17 -24.58
N ILE A 51 -3.66 17.99 -24.61
CA ILE A 51 -3.06 16.82 -24.01
C ILE A 51 -1.93 16.33 -24.92
N ASP A 52 -0.70 16.44 -24.42
CA ASP A 52 0.41 15.74 -25.07
C ASP A 52 0.39 14.29 -24.56
N ILE A 53 -0.25 13.43 -25.31
CA ILE A 53 -0.45 12.02 -24.98
C ILE A 53 0.89 11.30 -24.81
N ALA A 54 1.87 11.60 -25.65
CA ALA A 54 3.20 10.99 -25.57
C ALA A 54 3.90 11.35 -24.27
N LYS A 55 3.84 12.63 -23.88
CA LYS A 55 4.43 13.10 -22.62
C LYS A 55 3.70 12.53 -21.40
N TYR A 56 2.39 12.42 -21.48
CA TYR A 56 1.57 11.80 -20.43
C TYR A 56 1.99 10.34 -20.21
N HIS A 57 2.11 9.56 -21.27
CA HIS A 57 2.54 8.18 -21.19
C HIS A 57 3.94 8.04 -20.61
N GLU A 58 4.84 8.92 -21.02
CA GLU A 58 6.21 8.92 -20.50
C GLU A 58 6.25 9.16 -18.98
N VAL A 59 5.52 10.16 -18.50
CA VAL A 59 5.45 10.47 -17.07
C VAL A 59 4.78 9.33 -16.28
N PHE A 60 3.70 8.79 -16.82
CA PHE A 60 2.97 7.69 -16.19
C PHE A 60 3.83 6.42 -16.09
N ASP A 61 4.50 6.06 -17.17
CA ASP A 61 5.37 4.88 -17.21
C ASP A 61 6.54 5.02 -16.24
N LYS A 62 7.14 6.20 -16.18
CA LYS A 62 8.24 6.48 -15.26
C LYS A 62 7.79 6.37 -13.79
N LYS A 63 6.62 6.90 -13.49
CA LYS A 63 6.04 6.83 -12.15
C LYS A 63 5.77 5.38 -11.76
N ASN A 64 5.26 4.57 -12.68
CA ASN A 64 5.00 3.16 -12.45
C ASN A 64 6.30 2.38 -12.24
N GLU A 65 7.35 2.69 -12.98
CA GLU A 65 8.66 2.08 -12.78
C GLU A 65 9.21 2.36 -11.39
N LEU A 66 9.09 3.60 -10.92
CA LEU A 66 9.54 3.98 -9.58
C LEU A 66 8.73 3.26 -8.51
N SER A 67 7.43 3.15 -8.66
CA SER A 67 6.56 2.45 -7.73
C SER A 67 6.85 0.96 -7.70
N GLN A 68 7.04 0.34 -8.86
CA GLN A 68 7.38 -1.07 -8.92
C GLN A 68 8.76 -1.32 -8.32
N GLY A 69 9.73 -0.43 -8.56
CA GLY A 69 11.05 -0.51 -7.93
C GLY A 69 10.98 -0.45 -6.42
N TYR A 70 10.13 0.41 -5.88
CA TYR A 70 9.90 0.49 -4.44
C TYR A 70 9.33 -0.83 -3.89
N LEU A 71 8.35 -1.39 -4.55
CA LEU A 71 7.77 -2.69 -4.17
C LEU A 71 8.79 -3.82 -4.27
N ASP A 72 9.58 -3.84 -5.32
CA ASP A 72 10.62 -4.86 -5.52
C ASP A 72 11.66 -4.81 -4.41
N ASP A 73 12.03 -3.62 -3.96
CA ASP A 73 12.97 -3.44 -2.85
C ASP A 73 12.40 -4.00 -1.54
N LEU A 74 11.12 -3.76 -1.27
CA LEU A 74 10.43 -4.33 -0.10
C LEU A 74 10.39 -5.85 -0.16
N GLN A 75 10.07 -6.38 -1.32
CA GLN A 75 10.03 -7.83 -1.55
C GLN A 75 11.40 -8.46 -1.29
N ALA A 76 12.46 -7.88 -1.85
CA ALA A 76 13.82 -8.36 -1.66
C ALA A 76 14.24 -8.31 -0.19
N ARG A 77 13.89 -7.24 0.50
CA ARG A 77 14.19 -7.05 1.92
C ARG A 77 13.55 -8.14 2.77
N PHE A 78 12.30 -8.47 2.49
CA PHE A 78 11.58 -9.51 3.23
C PHE A 78 12.05 -10.91 2.87
N HIS A 79 12.34 -11.17 1.60
CA HIS A 79 12.95 -12.43 1.19
C HIS A 79 14.30 -12.67 1.87
N GLY A 80 15.06 -11.61 2.08
CA GLY A 80 16.34 -11.69 2.81
C GLY A 80 16.17 -12.09 4.27
N LYS A 81 14.96 -12.01 4.80
CA LYS A 81 14.60 -12.39 6.17
C LYS A 81 13.79 -13.68 6.21
N ASP A 82 13.79 -14.44 5.15
CA ASP A 82 13.04 -15.69 4.99
C ASP A 82 11.53 -15.53 5.13
N ILE A 83 11.00 -14.36 4.71
CA ILE A 83 9.57 -14.10 4.67
C ILE A 83 9.13 -14.09 3.22
N HIS A 84 8.15 -14.93 2.88
CA HIS A 84 7.58 -14.92 1.53
C HIS A 84 6.79 -13.64 1.31
N ALA A 85 7.18 -12.86 0.32
CA ALA A 85 6.54 -11.60 -0.01
C ALA A 85 6.20 -11.54 -1.49
N VAL A 86 5.01 -11.02 -1.78
CA VAL A 86 4.55 -10.73 -3.13
C VAL A 86 4.23 -9.26 -3.23
N THR A 87 4.14 -8.73 -4.44
CA THR A 87 3.87 -7.32 -4.67
C THR A 87 2.72 -7.14 -5.64
N LYS A 88 2.02 -6.02 -5.48
CA LYS A 88 0.97 -5.61 -6.41
C LYS A 88 0.98 -4.09 -6.56
N LEU A 89 0.99 -3.63 -7.79
CA LEU A 89 0.76 -2.24 -8.13
C LEU A 89 -0.66 -2.12 -8.67
N ALA A 90 -1.49 -1.31 -8.03
CA ALA A 90 -2.88 -1.12 -8.43
C ALA A 90 -3.12 0.35 -8.78
N PHE A 91 -4.25 0.62 -9.42
CA PHE A 91 -4.60 1.96 -9.89
C PHE A 91 -6.01 2.32 -9.46
N GLY A 92 -6.25 3.61 -9.24
CA GLY A 92 -7.57 4.13 -8.90
C GLY A 92 -7.69 4.52 -7.44
N SER A 93 -8.86 4.28 -6.85
CA SER A 93 -9.13 4.60 -5.45
C SER A 93 -8.32 3.71 -4.51
N VAL A 94 -7.60 4.33 -3.59
CA VAL A 94 -6.72 3.61 -2.66
C VAL A 94 -7.52 2.65 -1.77
N VAL A 95 -8.58 3.12 -1.15
CA VAL A 95 -9.41 2.28 -0.26
C VAL A 95 -10.01 1.10 -1.01
N LYS A 96 -10.58 1.34 -2.18
CA LYS A 96 -11.15 0.27 -3.00
C LYS A 96 -10.10 -0.74 -3.43
N ALA A 97 -8.92 -0.27 -3.82
CA ALA A 97 -7.82 -1.15 -4.22
C ALA A 97 -7.35 -2.04 -3.07
N ILE A 98 -7.29 -1.48 -1.86
CA ILE A 98 -6.92 -2.25 -0.66
C ILE A 98 -7.96 -3.35 -0.41
N LEU A 99 -9.24 -3.00 -0.39
CA LEU A 99 -10.31 -3.95 -0.12
C LEU A 99 -10.42 -5.03 -1.19
N ASN A 100 -10.30 -4.64 -2.45
CA ASN A 100 -10.33 -5.58 -3.57
C ASN A 100 -9.14 -6.55 -3.53
N THR A 101 -7.95 -6.02 -3.27
CA THR A 101 -6.75 -6.84 -3.18
C THR A 101 -6.84 -7.82 -2.00
N ALA A 102 -7.37 -7.36 -0.86
CA ALA A 102 -7.57 -8.24 0.29
C ALA A 102 -8.49 -9.42 -0.07
N ALA A 103 -9.58 -9.16 -0.77
CA ALA A 103 -10.50 -10.22 -1.22
C ALA A 103 -9.82 -11.18 -2.22
N GLU A 104 -9.11 -10.63 -3.20
CA GLU A 104 -8.45 -11.42 -4.24
C GLU A 104 -7.35 -12.34 -3.70
N THR A 105 -6.63 -11.88 -2.68
CA THR A 105 -5.47 -12.62 -2.14
C THR A 105 -5.82 -13.50 -0.94
N GLY A 106 -7.06 -13.48 -0.49
CA GLY A 106 -7.44 -14.21 0.71
C GLY A 106 -6.77 -13.68 1.97
N THR A 107 -6.56 -12.38 2.02
CA THR A 107 -5.93 -11.69 3.15
C THR A 107 -6.75 -11.88 4.43
N ASP A 108 -6.10 -12.21 5.51
CA ASP A 108 -6.73 -12.34 6.83
C ASP A 108 -6.25 -11.30 7.85
N LEU A 109 -5.33 -10.44 7.46
CA LEU A 109 -4.91 -9.29 8.25
C LEU A 109 -4.45 -8.16 7.33
N ILE A 110 -5.02 -6.97 7.50
CA ILE A 110 -4.49 -5.76 6.87
C ILE A 110 -3.64 -5.04 7.90
N ALA A 111 -2.40 -4.71 7.56
CA ALA A 111 -1.49 -4.02 8.45
C ALA A 111 -1.03 -2.72 7.80
N MET A 112 -1.25 -1.60 8.48
CA MET A 112 -0.92 -0.29 7.92
C MET A 112 -0.61 0.73 9.00
N ALA A 113 0.08 1.79 8.62
CA ALA A 113 0.31 2.94 9.48
C ALA A 113 -0.89 3.89 9.41
N THR A 114 -1.11 4.65 10.47
CA THR A 114 -2.24 5.58 10.53
C THR A 114 -2.10 6.75 9.58
N HIS A 115 -0.87 7.18 9.30
CA HIS A 115 -0.59 8.32 8.42
C HIS A 115 0.41 7.93 7.36
N GLY A 116 0.15 8.40 6.13
CA GLY A 116 1.10 8.33 5.03
C GLY A 116 1.67 9.70 4.73
N LEU A 117 1.57 10.11 3.48
CA LEU A 117 2.18 11.34 2.98
C LEU A 117 1.70 12.61 3.66
N SER A 118 0.43 12.70 4.06
CA SER A 118 -0.11 13.93 4.61
C SER A 118 0.22 14.15 6.09
N GLY A 119 0.15 13.16 6.92
CA GLY A 119 0.56 13.16 8.33
C GLY A 119 0.19 14.37 9.16
N LEU A 120 -0.83 15.12 8.80
CA LEU A 120 -1.07 16.46 9.32
C LEU A 120 -1.81 16.51 10.65
N ALA A 121 -2.61 15.51 10.98
CA ALA A 121 -3.46 15.57 12.15
C ALA A 121 -3.07 14.55 13.18
N ARG A 122 -2.90 14.99 14.43
CA ARG A 122 -2.58 14.10 15.55
C ARG A 122 -3.76 13.25 15.99
N VAL A 123 -4.96 13.74 15.77
CA VAL A 123 -6.19 13.13 16.31
C VAL A 123 -6.99 12.34 15.30
N SER A 124 -6.62 12.39 14.02
CA SER A 124 -7.32 11.62 13.00
C SER A 124 -6.42 10.53 12.44
N TYR A 125 -7.00 9.41 12.12
CA TYR A 125 -6.36 8.44 11.23
C TYR A 125 -6.30 9.09 9.86
N GLY A 126 -5.34 8.86 9.03
CA GLY A 126 -5.38 9.34 7.66
C GLY A 126 -6.67 8.89 6.95
N SER A 127 -7.04 9.57 5.88
CA SER A 127 -8.27 9.27 5.15
C SER A 127 -8.34 7.81 4.67
N VAL A 128 -7.20 7.25 4.26
CA VAL A 128 -7.14 5.85 3.82
C VAL A 128 -7.40 4.91 4.99
N ALA A 129 -6.73 5.12 6.13
CA ALA A 129 -6.93 4.29 7.32
C ALA A 129 -8.39 4.34 7.79
N ALA A 130 -8.99 5.52 7.81
CA ALA A 130 -10.39 5.69 8.19
C ALA A 130 -11.32 4.93 7.23
N GLY A 131 -11.09 5.04 5.93
CA GLY A 131 -11.89 4.34 4.93
C GLY A 131 -11.79 2.82 5.04
N VAL A 132 -10.59 2.31 5.29
CA VAL A 132 -10.38 0.88 5.47
C VAL A 132 -11.05 0.38 6.74
N LEU A 133 -10.93 1.14 7.85
CA LEU A 133 -11.58 0.79 9.11
C LEU A 133 -13.10 0.68 8.98
N GLN A 134 -13.70 1.58 8.20
CA GLN A 134 -15.16 1.58 8.02
C GLN A 134 -15.66 0.45 7.14
N ALA A 135 -14.88 0.03 6.16
CA ALA A 135 -15.36 -0.87 5.12
C ALA A 135 -14.81 -2.29 5.20
N ALA A 136 -13.70 -2.52 5.88
CA ALA A 136 -13.10 -3.85 5.95
C ALA A 136 -13.84 -4.73 6.96
N ASP A 137 -13.98 -6.00 6.61
CA ASP A 137 -14.62 -7.02 7.46
C ASP A 137 -13.60 -8.02 8.02
N ILE A 138 -12.32 -7.74 7.88
CA ILE A 138 -11.23 -8.57 8.40
C ILE A 138 -10.41 -7.77 9.41
N PRO A 139 -9.61 -8.44 10.26
CA PRO A 139 -8.76 -7.76 11.24
C PRO A 139 -7.81 -6.75 10.60
N ILE A 140 -7.63 -5.64 11.30
CA ILE A 140 -6.74 -4.56 10.86
C ILE A 140 -5.78 -4.24 12.01
N LEU A 141 -4.50 -4.23 11.71
CA LEU A 141 -3.48 -3.72 12.60
C LEU A 141 -3.13 -2.30 12.18
N LEU A 142 -3.36 -1.35 13.08
CA LEU A 142 -2.98 0.04 12.84
C LEU A 142 -1.83 0.42 13.76
N ILE A 143 -0.75 0.91 13.17
CA ILE A 143 0.40 1.40 13.92
C ILE A 143 0.41 2.93 13.78
N ARG A 144 0.57 3.58 14.91
CA ARG A 144 0.70 5.04 14.90
C ARG A 144 2.07 5.42 14.37
N SER A 145 2.09 6.13 13.27
CA SER A 145 3.34 6.67 12.74
C SER A 145 3.62 8.02 13.39
N LEU A 146 4.85 8.21 13.77
CA LEU A 146 5.31 9.42 14.45
C LEU A 146 6.08 10.34 13.51
#